data_2a2f93b2a50d686b8d33171be383d949
#
_entry.id   2a2f93b2a50d686b8d33171be383d949
#
_cell.length_a   1.000
_cell.length_b   1.000
_cell.length_c   1.000
_cell.angle_alpha   90.00
_cell.angle_beta   90.00
_cell.angle_gamma   90.00
#
_symmetry.space_group_name_H-M   'P 1'
#
loop_
_entity.id
_entity.type
_entity.pdbx_description
1 polymer ?
#
loop_
_entity_poly.entity_id
_entity_poly.type
_entity_poly.pdbx_seq_one_letter_code
_entity_poly.pdbx_strand_id
1 'polypeptide(L)'
;MTILTAAATEKIEKKDIALFATCWLGYFFAYFGRMNYSACMAAIIVAEGYSKGMVGLVGTGLFITYGLGQIFSGFLGDYVAPRKMIVVGLIGSSLCNLGMCLAPSLNLMILVWCINGFMQSLLWSPIVRLFAQYFTTHVRGTLGVYINSTVPVGTLATYGFTALILEVTGNWKLVFFGSFVVVMITAVGWWIATGAILPKLTRVDIADAAPAADGKEAEVKKAPLGELVLSSGMVFMCLVLMMQGMLKEGITAWMPNLMGEKFEIGTTLAIVSTALIPMFNIIGISIAAAARKIIGDEVRCSFLLFLAGTLSLVILYITSFIGLVPMFIFFSIATTIMMAVNTCYVGVVPGYFAKKGRSSSVSGILNAFVNLGIATSMFATGAFSEAFGWDMTMIFWICCGGIGIFSSCIGYQIWKKYKLKLEA
;
A
#
# COMPACT_ATOMS: atom_id res chain seq x y z
N MET A 1 -31.94 19.30 -24.22
CA MET A 1 -32.59 18.33 -23.34
C MET A 1 -32.69 16.98 -24.08
N THR A 2 -31.59 16.41 -24.61
CA THR A 2 -31.64 15.14 -25.37
C THR A 2 -30.24 14.45 -25.41
N ILE A 3 -29.39 14.61 -24.40
CA ILE A 3 -28.07 13.94 -24.31
C ILE A 3 -27.92 13.11 -23.02
N LEU A 4 -28.98 12.96 -22.23
CA LEU A 4 -28.93 12.28 -20.92
C LEU A 4 -29.58 10.88 -20.92
N THR A 5 -29.89 10.27 -22.07
CA THR A 5 -30.65 9.00 -22.13
C THR A 5 -29.93 7.84 -22.83
N ALA A 6 -28.59 7.85 -22.92
CA ALA A 6 -27.86 6.70 -23.49
C ALA A 6 -26.67 6.22 -22.62
N ALA A 7 -26.72 6.41 -21.31
CA ALA A 7 -25.95 5.58 -20.39
C ALA A 7 -26.75 4.29 -20.17
N ALA A 8 -26.83 3.45 -21.21
CA ALA A 8 -27.24 2.07 -21.05
C ALA A 8 -26.36 1.48 -19.95
N THR A 9 -26.96 0.94 -18.90
CA THR A 9 -26.30 0.18 -17.84
C THR A 9 -25.58 -0.99 -18.50
N GLU A 10 -24.34 -0.77 -18.88
CA GLU A 10 -23.51 -1.78 -19.51
C GLU A 10 -23.35 -2.93 -18.53
N LYS A 11 -23.90 -4.09 -18.89
CA LYS A 11 -24.04 -5.25 -18.03
C LYS A 11 -22.68 -5.91 -17.91
N ILE A 12 -22.15 -6.02 -16.69
CA ILE A 12 -20.92 -6.79 -16.42
C ILE A 12 -21.14 -8.23 -16.91
N GLU A 13 -20.33 -8.67 -17.86
CA GLU A 13 -20.45 -10.00 -18.44
C GLU A 13 -19.70 -11.05 -17.59
N LYS A 14 -20.08 -12.33 -17.75
CA LYS A 14 -19.42 -13.44 -17.03
C LYS A 14 -17.90 -13.50 -17.30
N LYS A 15 -17.49 -13.12 -18.51
CA LYS A 15 -16.05 -13.08 -18.88
C LYS A 15 -15.28 -11.98 -18.17
N ASP A 16 -15.93 -10.82 -17.90
CA ASP A 16 -15.30 -9.73 -17.14
C ASP A 16 -15.12 -10.14 -15.68
N ILE A 17 -16.13 -10.81 -15.11
CA ILE A 17 -16.06 -11.36 -13.75
C ILE A 17 -14.95 -12.41 -13.67
N ALA A 18 -14.78 -13.26 -14.68
CA ALA A 18 -13.72 -14.28 -14.69
C ALA A 18 -12.31 -13.65 -14.70
N LEU A 19 -12.07 -12.62 -15.53
CA LEU A 19 -10.80 -11.88 -15.53
C LEU A 19 -10.59 -11.14 -14.20
N PHE A 20 -11.62 -10.45 -13.70
CA PHE A 20 -11.55 -9.78 -12.41
C PHE A 20 -11.22 -10.74 -11.27
N ALA A 21 -11.93 -11.86 -11.16
CA ALA A 21 -11.69 -12.86 -10.14
C ALA A 21 -10.26 -13.44 -10.20
N THR A 22 -9.76 -13.66 -11.43
CA THR A 22 -8.37 -14.12 -11.62
C THR A 22 -7.37 -13.06 -11.15
N CYS A 23 -7.58 -11.78 -11.47
CA CYS A 23 -6.75 -10.69 -10.99
C CYS A 23 -6.85 -10.53 -9.47
N TRP A 24 -8.06 -10.62 -8.92
CA TRP A 24 -8.31 -10.51 -7.50
C TRP A 24 -7.61 -11.62 -6.71
N LEU A 25 -7.78 -12.89 -7.13
CA LEU A 25 -7.12 -14.04 -6.50
C LEU A 25 -5.59 -13.97 -6.64
N GLY A 26 -5.09 -13.61 -7.83
CA GLY A 26 -3.65 -13.45 -8.04
C GLY A 26 -3.03 -12.40 -7.12
N TYR A 27 -3.69 -11.25 -6.95
CA TYR A 27 -3.19 -10.20 -6.08
C TYR A 27 -3.43 -10.50 -4.59
N PHE A 28 -4.55 -11.15 -4.25
CA PHE A 28 -4.83 -11.64 -2.90
C PHE A 28 -3.74 -12.60 -2.40
N PHE A 29 -3.40 -13.62 -3.17
CA PHE A 29 -2.36 -14.57 -2.77
C PHE A 29 -0.94 -13.99 -2.86
N ALA A 30 -0.71 -12.93 -3.62
CA ALA A 30 0.57 -12.22 -3.60
C ALA A 30 0.90 -11.62 -2.22
N TYR A 31 -0.13 -11.30 -1.39
CA TYR A 31 0.06 -10.84 -0.01
C TYR A 31 0.74 -11.88 0.88
N PHE A 32 0.52 -13.18 0.64
CA PHE A 32 1.22 -14.28 1.32
C PHE A 32 2.74 -14.24 1.07
N GLY A 33 3.16 -13.69 -0.06
CA GLY A 33 4.57 -13.56 -0.42
C GLY A 33 5.28 -12.35 0.18
N ARG A 34 4.59 -11.43 0.89
CA ARG A 34 5.23 -10.23 1.46
C ARG A 34 4.81 -9.89 2.88
N MET A 35 3.54 -10.05 3.24
CA MET A 35 3.02 -9.68 4.56
C MET A 35 3.35 -10.72 5.63
N ASN A 36 3.66 -11.94 5.24
CA ASN A 36 4.16 -13.00 6.12
C ASN A 36 5.43 -12.57 6.89
N TYR A 37 6.31 -11.77 6.29
CA TYR A 37 7.51 -11.28 6.98
C TYR A 37 7.14 -10.43 8.20
N SER A 38 6.28 -9.43 8.03
CA SER A 38 5.84 -8.57 9.14
C SER A 38 5.15 -9.38 10.25
N ALA A 39 4.35 -10.38 9.88
CA ALA A 39 3.70 -11.27 10.83
C ALA A 39 4.69 -12.19 11.57
N CYS A 40 5.83 -12.55 10.93
CA CYS A 40 6.87 -13.41 11.51
C CYS A 40 7.95 -12.66 12.31
N MET A 41 8.02 -11.32 12.26
CA MET A 41 9.15 -10.56 12.85
C MET A 41 9.41 -10.92 14.30
N ALA A 42 8.36 -11.02 15.13
CA ALA A 42 8.50 -11.40 16.53
C ALA A 42 9.09 -12.80 16.70
N ALA A 43 8.64 -13.77 15.90
CA ALA A 43 9.15 -15.14 15.95
C ALA A 43 10.61 -15.23 15.46
N ILE A 44 10.99 -14.45 14.44
CA ILE A 44 12.37 -14.37 13.93
C ILE A 44 13.30 -13.79 15.00
N ILE A 45 12.90 -12.69 15.67
CA ILE A 45 13.67 -12.06 16.74
C ILE A 45 13.97 -13.07 17.85
N VAL A 46 12.95 -13.80 18.28
CA VAL A 46 13.09 -14.80 19.36
C VAL A 46 13.93 -15.99 18.93
N ALA A 47 13.72 -16.50 17.71
CA ALA A 47 14.38 -17.73 17.25
C ALA A 47 15.85 -17.53 16.86
N GLU A 48 16.18 -16.39 16.24
CA GLU A 48 17.51 -16.13 15.66
C GLU A 48 18.36 -15.20 16.56
N GLY A 49 17.76 -14.58 17.58
CA GLY A 49 18.44 -13.65 18.49
C GLY A 49 18.87 -12.33 17.82
N TYR A 50 18.26 -11.95 16.69
CA TYR A 50 18.55 -10.70 16.01
C TYR A 50 17.91 -9.52 16.75
N SER A 51 18.56 -8.34 16.66
CA SER A 51 17.96 -7.12 17.16
C SER A 51 16.75 -6.69 16.32
N LYS A 52 15.82 -5.94 16.91
CA LYS A 52 14.64 -5.41 16.22
C LYS A 52 15.04 -4.52 15.03
N GLY A 53 16.08 -3.68 15.22
CA GLY A 53 16.62 -2.87 14.14
C GLY A 53 17.12 -3.70 12.96
N MET A 54 17.83 -4.80 13.23
CA MET A 54 18.32 -5.72 12.21
C MET A 54 17.17 -6.40 11.43
N VAL A 55 16.16 -6.88 12.14
CA VAL A 55 14.96 -7.46 11.51
C VAL A 55 14.20 -6.39 10.73
N GLY A 56 14.11 -5.18 11.24
CA GLY A 56 13.53 -4.03 10.52
C GLY A 56 14.22 -3.71 9.19
N LEU A 57 15.56 -3.89 9.09
CA LEU A 57 16.30 -3.67 7.83
C LEU A 57 15.85 -4.59 6.70
N VAL A 58 15.45 -5.82 6.99
CA VAL A 58 14.92 -6.74 5.96
C VAL A 58 13.64 -6.16 5.34
N GLY A 59 12.70 -5.68 6.18
CA GLY A 59 11.50 -5.02 5.70
C GLY A 59 11.78 -3.70 4.97
N THR A 60 12.76 -2.91 5.45
CA THR A 60 13.25 -1.69 4.78
C THR A 60 13.70 -2.00 3.35
N GLY A 61 14.49 -3.05 3.18
CA GLY A 61 14.97 -3.48 1.87
C GLY A 61 13.83 -3.77 0.90
N LEU A 62 12.81 -4.49 1.35
CA LEU A 62 11.62 -4.78 0.54
C LEU A 62 10.93 -3.50 0.08
N PHE A 63 10.64 -2.55 0.97
CA PHE A 63 9.84 -1.36 0.60
C PHE A 63 10.63 -0.38 -0.26
N ILE A 64 11.94 -0.24 -0.09
CA ILE A 64 12.79 0.55 -0.99
C ILE A 64 12.76 -0.05 -2.40
N THR A 65 13.03 -1.34 -2.53
CA THR A 65 13.09 -1.99 -3.84
C THR A 65 11.71 -2.13 -4.50
N TYR A 66 10.66 -2.27 -3.70
CA TYR A 66 9.28 -2.22 -4.19
C TYR A 66 8.94 -0.84 -4.76
N GLY A 67 9.25 0.25 -4.05
CA GLY A 67 9.02 1.62 -4.51
C GLY A 67 9.78 1.95 -5.79
N LEU A 68 11.08 1.63 -5.86
CA LEU A 68 11.89 1.79 -7.06
C LEU A 68 11.38 0.89 -8.20
N GLY A 69 11.06 -0.35 -7.88
CA GLY A 69 10.54 -1.33 -8.83
C GLY A 69 9.22 -0.91 -9.47
N GLN A 70 8.36 -0.16 -8.79
CA GLN A 70 7.12 0.38 -9.37
C GLN A 70 7.40 1.35 -10.53
N ILE A 71 8.47 2.13 -10.45
CA ILE A 71 8.89 3.01 -11.54
C ILE A 71 9.30 2.15 -12.75
N PHE A 72 10.14 1.13 -12.53
CA PHE A 72 10.54 0.19 -13.59
C PHE A 72 9.37 -0.59 -14.16
N SER A 73 8.45 -1.04 -13.32
CA SER A 73 7.23 -1.75 -13.74
C SER A 73 6.35 -0.92 -14.66
N GLY A 74 6.27 0.39 -14.41
CA GLY A 74 5.58 1.32 -15.29
C GLY A 74 6.18 1.35 -16.69
N PHE A 75 7.50 1.54 -16.78
CA PHE A 75 8.21 1.52 -18.08
C PHE A 75 8.16 0.15 -18.77
N LEU A 76 8.46 -0.92 -18.03
CA LEU A 76 8.47 -2.28 -18.56
C LEU A 76 7.07 -2.70 -19.06
N GLY A 77 6.03 -2.15 -18.45
CA GLY A 77 4.63 -2.37 -18.83
C GLY A 77 4.32 -1.95 -20.26
N ASP A 78 5.05 -0.99 -20.84
CA ASP A 78 4.84 -0.56 -22.23
C ASP A 78 5.35 -1.59 -23.22
N TYR A 79 6.36 -2.40 -22.85
CA TYR A 79 7.04 -3.34 -23.74
C TYR A 79 6.66 -4.80 -23.47
N VAL A 80 6.31 -5.16 -22.25
CA VAL A 80 6.02 -6.53 -21.84
C VAL A 80 4.54 -6.73 -21.59
N ALA A 81 4.01 -7.85 -22.09
CA ALA A 81 2.60 -8.20 -21.86
C ALA A 81 2.29 -8.34 -20.35
N PRO A 82 1.19 -7.72 -19.85
CA PRO A 82 0.83 -7.75 -18.43
C PRO A 82 0.76 -9.17 -17.86
N ARG A 83 0.23 -10.13 -18.61
CA ARG A 83 0.17 -11.54 -18.25
C ARG A 83 1.56 -12.12 -17.87
N LYS A 84 2.60 -11.81 -18.66
CA LYS A 84 3.97 -12.29 -18.43
C LYS A 84 4.60 -11.59 -17.24
N MET A 85 4.38 -10.28 -17.08
CA MET A 85 4.92 -9.54 -15.94
C MET A 85 4.41 -10.09 -14.62
N ILE A 86 3.10 -10.34 -14.53
CA ILE A 86 2.49 -10.84 -13.29
C ILE A 86 3.00 -12.25 -12.95
N VAL A 87 3.11 -13.15 -13.93
CA VAL A 87 3.63 -14.50 -13.65
C VAL A 87 5.09 -14.47 -13.21
N VAL A 88 5.92 -13.62 -13.82
CA VAL A 88 7.33 -13.44 -13.40
C VAL A 88 7.40 -12.88 -11.97
N GLY A 89 6.59 -11.88 -11.66
CA GLY A 89 6.49 -11.33 -10.31
C GLY A 89 6.07 -12.37 -9.26
N LEU A 90 5.04 -13.18 -9.56
CA LEU A 90 4.57 -14.25 -8.67
C LEU A 90 5.62 -15.35 -8.49
N ILE A 91 6.22 -15.86 -9.57
CA ILE A 91 7.28 -16.90 -9.50
C ILE A 91 8.48 -16.36 -8.73
N GLY A 92 8.95 -15.16 -9.06
CA GLY A 92 10.07 -14.52 -8.38
C GLY A 92 9.82 -14.33 -6.89
N SER A 93 8.62 -13.83 -6.52
CA SER A 93 8.22 -13.68 -5.12
C SER A 93 8.13 -15.03 -4.40
N SER A 94 7.60 -16.06 -5.05
CA SER A 94 7.55 -17.41 -4.52
C SER A 94 8.96 -17.94 -4.23
N LEU A 95 9.88 -17.85 -5.19
CA LEU A 95 11.27 -18.28 -5.02
C LEU A 95 12.01 -17.48 -3.93
N CYS A 96 11.71 -16.19 -3.77
CA CYS A 96 12.23 -15.40 -2.65
C CYS A 96 11.73 -15.93 -1.30
N ASN A 97 10.48 -16.37 -1.21
CA ASN A 97 9.97 -16.99 0.01
C ASN A 97 10.69 -18.31 0.31
N LEU A 98 10.99 -19.15 -0.70
CA LEU A 98 11.84 -20.32 -0.51
C LEU A 98 13.26 -19.91 -0.08
N GLY A 99 13.82 -18.86 -0.67
CA GLY A 99 15.10 -18.28 -0.28
C GLY A 99 15.14 -17.84 1.18
N MET A 100 14.06 -17.24 1.70
CA MET A 100 13.94 -16.87 3.11
C MET A 100 13.90 -18.09 4.03
N CYS A 101 13.18 -19.14 3.64
CA CYS A 101 13.14 -20.40 4.39
C CYS A 101 14.54 -21.02 4.55
N LEU A 102 15.37 -20.89 3.52
CA LEU A 102 16.71 -21.48 3.44
C LEU A 102 17.84 -20.53 3.88
N ALA A 103 17.53 -19.27 4.18
CA ALA A 103 18.55 -18.25 4.48
C ALA A 103 19.30 -18.59 5.79
N PRO A 104 20.65 -18.74 5.74
CA PRO A 104 21.48 -19.03 6.91
C PRO A 104 21.91 -17.76 7.67
N SER A 105 21.66 -16.57 7.12
CA SER A 105 22.15 -15.31 7.70
C SER A 105 21.22 -14.13 7.38
N LEU A 106 21.26 -13.12 8.24
CA LEU A 106 20.50 -11.89 8.07
C LEU A 106 20.80 -11.17 6.74
N ASN A 107 22.07 -11.13 6.34
CA ASN A 107 22.47 -10.46 5.10
C ASN A 107 21.81 -11.10 3.88
N LEU A 108 21.71 -12.43 3.86
CA LEU A 108 21.01 -13.16 2.80
C LEU A 108 19.49 -12.91 2.88
N MET A 109 18.91 -12.84 4.08
CA MET A 109 17.50 -12.48 4.25
C MET A 109 17.22 -11.08 3.67
N ILE A 110 18.07 -10.08 3.95
CA ILE A 110 17.97 -8.72 3.40
C ILE A 110 18.01 -8.75 1.87
N LEU A 111 19.02 -9.44 1.30
CA LEU A 111 19.18 -9.54 -0.16
C LEU A 111 17.96 -10.18 -0.83
N VAL A 112 17.53 -11.32 -0.31
CA VAL A 112 16.36 -12.06 -0.83
C VAL A 112 15.10 -11.22 -0.73
N TRP A 113 14.94 -10.47 0.37
CA TRP A 113 13.75 -9.64 0.58
C TRP A 113 13.76 -8.37 -0.26
N CYS A 114 14.94 -7.82 -0.57
CA CYS A 114 15.10 -6.78 -1.59
C CYS A 114 14.67 -7.28 -2.98
N ILE A 115 15.09 -8.49 -3.37
CA ILE A 115 14.66 -9.09 -4.65
C ILE A 115 13.15 -9.31 -4.64
N ASN A 116 12.58 -9.77 -3.51
CA ASN A 116 11.14 -9.94 -3.37
C ASN A 116 10.37 -8.63 -3.57
N GLY A 117 10.85 -7.52 -3.01
CA GLY A 117 10.25 -6.21 -3.19
C GLY A 117 10.16 -5.81 -4.67
N PHE A 118 11.24 -6.03 -5.43
CA PHE A 118 11.25 -5.80 -6.87
C PHE A 118 10.26 -6.72 -7.61
N MET A 119 10.23 -8.03 -7.29
CA MET A 119 9.29 -8.97 -7.90
C MET A 119 7.83 -8.62 -7.61
N GLN A 120 7.50 -8.22 -6.38
CA GLN A 120 6.17 -7.78 -5.99
C GLN A 120 5.73 -6.49 -6.72
N SER A 121 6.66 -5.61 -7.08
CA SER A 121 6.37 -4.39 -7.84
C SER A 121 5.83 -4.66 -9.25
N LEU A 122 6.10 -5.84 -9.81
CA LEU A 122 5.66 -6.27 -11.14
C LEU A 122 4.18 -6.72 -11.18
N LEU A 123 3.41 -6.58 -10.10
CA LEU A 123 2.04 -7.12 -10.02
C LEU A 123 0.98 -6.05 -10.26
N TRP A 124 1.01 -4.94 -9.53
CA TRP A 124 -0.09 -3.98 -9.50
C TRP A 124 -0.28 -3.24 -10.82
N SER A 125 0.76 -2.61 -11.36
CA SER A 125 0.68 -1.84 -12.60
C SER A 125 0.16 -2.66 -13.78
N PRO A 126 0.61 -3.93 -13.99
CA PRO A 126 0.06 -4.77 -15.04
C PRO A 126 -1.40 -5.18 -14.82
N ILE A 127 -1.87 -5.35 -13.57
CA ILE A 127 -3.30 -5.62 -13.30
C ILE A 127 -4.15 -4.42 -13.74
N VAL A 128 -3.74 -3.20 -13.36
CA VAL A 128 -4.43 -1.97 -13.78
C VAL A 128 -4.46 -1.85 -15.30
N ARG A 129 -3.37 -2.22 -15.97
CA ARG A 129 -3.30 -2.25 -17.43
C ARG A 129 -4.21 -3.30 -18.06
N LEU A 130 -4.35 -4.50 -17.48
CA LEU A 130 -5.33 -5.48 -17.95
C LEU A 130 -6.75 -4.93 -17.85
N PHE A 131 -7.09 -4.26 -16.75
CA PHE A 131 -8.39 -3.61 -16.59
C PHE A 131 -8.63 -2.54 -17.66
N ALA A 132 -7.60 -1.74 -17.96
CA ALA A 132 -7.69 -0.73 -19.01
C ALA A 132 -7.83 -1.34 -20.44
N GLN A 133 -7.27 -2.52 -20.69
CA GLN A 133 -7.30 -3.17 -21.99
C GLN A 133 -8.59 -3.95 -22.28
N TYR A 134 -9.27 -4.43 -21.24
CA TYR A 134 -10.39 -5.38 -21.38
C TYR A 134 -11.70 -4.91 -20.77
N PHE A 135 -11.68 -3.90 -19.89
CA PHE A 135 -12.90 -3.37 -19.27
C PHE A 135 -13.24 -1.99 -19.80
N THR A 136 -14.51 -1.80 -20.11
CA THR A 136 -15.05 -0.48 -20.44
C THR A 136 -14.91 0.48 -19.26
N THR A 137 -15.04 1.78 -19.48
CA THR A 137 -14.84 2.80 -18.43
C THR A 137 -15.76 2.57 -17.21
N HIS A 138 -17.01 2.16 -17.44
CA HIS A 138 -17.97 1.89 -16.38
C HIS A 138 -17.59 0.64 -15.57
N VAL A 139 -17.31 -0.48 -16.23
CA VAL A 139 -16.91 -1.75 -15.60
C VAL A 139 -15.59 -1.57 -14.84
N ARG A 140 -14.61 -0.89 -15.45
CA ARG A 140 -13.32 -0.58 -14.82
C ARG A 140 -13.47 0.27 -13.58
N GLY A 141 -14.35 1.28 -13.59
CA GLY A 141 -14.63 2.11 -12.42
C GLY A 141 -15.17 1.29 -11.24
N THR A 142 -16.10 0.38 -11.52
CA THR A 142 -16.70 -0.49 -10.51
C THR A 142 -15.71 -1.53 -10.00
N LEU A 143 -15.13 -2.34 -10.89
CA LEU A 143 -14.23 -3.44 -10.51
C LEU A 143 -12.89 -2.93 -9.97
N GLY A 144 -12.42 -1.76 -10.44
CA GLY A 144 -11.22 -1.09 -9.93
C GLY A 144 -11.33 -0.65 -8.46
N VAL A 145 -12.54 -0.42 -7.94
CA VAL A 145 -12.76 -0.21 -6.50
C VAL A 145 -12.66 -1.53 -5.75
N TYR A 146 -13.34 -2.56 -6.24
CA TYR A 146 -13.37 -3.86 -5.57
C TYR A 146 -12.02 -4.56 -5.50
N ILE A 147 -11.10 -4.36 -6.47
CA ILE A 147 -9.75 -4.96 -6.41
C ILE A 147 -8.96 -4.50 -5.17
N ASN A 148 -9.22 -3.29 -4.66
CA ASN A 148 -8.55 -2.79 -3.47
C ASN A 148 -8.91 -3.58 -2.19
N SER A 149 -9.99 -4.35 -2.20
CA SER A 149 -10.33 -5.25 -1.08
C SER A 149 -9.32 -6.38 -0.88
N THR A 150 -8.51 -6.69 -1.91
CA THR A 150 -7.42 -7.67 -1.79
C THR A 150 -6.39 -7.28 -0.74
N VAL A 151 -6.19 -5.98 -0.50
CA VAL A 151 -5.22 -5.45 0.46
C VAL A 151 -5.57 -5.90 1.89
N PRO A 152 -6.72 -5.50 2.47
CA PRO A 152 -7.07 -5.88 3.83
C PRO A 152 -7.38 -7.37 3.95
N VAL A 153 -8.08 -7.98 2.99
CA VAL A 153 -8.45 -9.40 3.04
C VAL A 153 -7.21 -10.29 2.89
N GLY A 154 -6.29 -9.94 1.98
CA GLY A 154 -5.03 -10.64 1.80
C GLY A 154 -4.10 -10.54 3.01
N THR A 155 -4.03 -9.36 3.64
CA THR A 155 -3.26 -9.17 4.88
C THR A 155 -3.84 -10.00 6.03
N LEU A 156 -5.16 -9.94 6.23
CA LEU A 156 -5.85 -10.74 7.25
C LEU A 156 -5.59 -12.24 7.06
N ALA A 157 -5.78 -12.73 5.83
CA ALA A 157 -5.55 -14.14 5.50
C ALA A 157 -4.09 -14.55 5.71
N THR A 158 -3.13 -13.70 5.34
CA THR A 158 -1.69 -13.97 5.52
C THR A 158 -1.33 -14.02 7.01
N TYR A 159 -1.86 -13.12 7.82
CA TYR A 159 -1.61 -13.10 9.26
C TYR A 159 -2.22 -14.33 9.94
N GLY A 160 -3.46 -14.71 9.58
CA GLY A 160 -4.11 -15.93 10.07
C GLY A 160 -3.34 -17.21 9.67
N PHE A 161 -2.88 -17.28 8.42
CA PHE A 161 -2.03 -18.36 7.93
C PHE A 161 -0.71 -18.45 8.70
N THR A 162 -0.05 -17.30 8.93
CA THR A 162 1.19 -17.21 9.69
C THR A 162 0.98 -17.67 11.14
N ALA A 163 -0.06 -17.15 11.79
CA ALA A 163 -0.41 -17.52 13.17
C ALA A 163 -0.66 -19.02 13.31
N LEU A 164 -1.43 -19.60 12.38
CA LEU A 164 -1.72 -21.04 12.38
C LEU A 164 -0.45 -21.91 12.24
N ILE A 165 0.45 -21.56 11.31
CA ILE A 165 1.69 -22.33 11.15
C ILE A 165 2.59 -22.19 12.37
N LEU A 166 2.73 -20.99 12.92
CA LEU A 166 3.53 -20.76 14.11
C LEU A 166 2.98 -21.50 15.34
N GLU A 167 1.65 -21.50 15.51
CA GLU A 167 0.99 -22.23 16.60
C GLU A 167 1.24 -23.75 16.54
N VAL A 168 1.12 -24.32 15.34
CA VAL A 168 1.25 -25.77 15.14
C VAL A 168 2.72 -26.22 15.15
N THR A 169 3.63 -25.40 14.63
CA THR A 169 5.00 -25.87 14.33
C THR A 169 6.08 -25.17 15.16
N GLY A 170 5.80 -23.99 15.71
CA GLY A 170 6.80 -23.15 16.37
C GLY A 170 7.91 -22.64 15.43
N ASN A 171 7.85 -22.92 14.13
CA ASN A 171 8.95 -22.68 13.19
C ASN A 171 8.59 -21.64 12.13
N TRP A 172 9.16 -20.46 12.25
CA TRP A 172 8.94 -19.36 11.30
C TRP A 172 9.36 -19.68 9.86
N LYS A 173 10.34 -20.56 9.64
CA LYS A 173 10.79 -20.96 8.30
C LYS A 173 9.70 -21.67 7.51
N LEU A 174 8.84 -22.43 8.21
CA LEU A 174 7.71 -23.12 7.58
C LEU A 174 6.62 -22.17 7.09
N VAL A 175 6.51 -20.98 7.67
CA VAL A 175 5.62 -19.93 7.15
C VAL A 175 6.07 -19.49 5.75
N PHE A 176 7.37 -19.29 5.56
CA PHE A 176 7.93 -18.92 4.26
C PHE A 176 7.85 -20.07 3.25
N PHE A 177 8.06 -21.31 3.69
CA PHE A 177 7.87 -22.48 2.84
C PHE A 177 6.41 -22.62 2.39
N GLY A 178 5.46 -22.48 3.31
CA GLY A 178 4.03 -22.50 2.97
C GLY A 178 3.65 -21.35 2.02
N SER A 179 4.18 -20.15 2.25
CA SER A 179 4.00 -19.01 1.35
C SER A 179 4.60 -19.26 -0.04
N PHE A 180 5.77 -19.89 -0.13
CA PHE A 180 6.35 -20.35 -1.39
C PHE A 180 5.36 -21.23 -2.17
N VAL A 181 4.79 -22.24 -1.51
CA VAL A 181 3.85 -23.18 -2.15
C VAL A 181 2.60 -22.45 -2.63
N VAL A 182 1.99 -21.63 -1.77
CA VAL A 182 0.75 -20.88 -2.09
C VAL A 182 0.96 -19.96 -3.27
N VAL A 183 2.03 -19.14 -3.26
CA VAL A 183 2.30 -18.17 -4.33
C VAL A 183 2.71 -18.88 -5.63
N MET A 184 3.41 -20.03 -5.56
CA MET A 184 3.76 -20.83 -6.75
C MET A 184 2.52 -21.42 -7.40
N ILE A 185 1.63 -22.04 -6.62
CA ILE A 185 0.34 -22.55 -7.13
C ILE A 185 -0.46 -21.40 -7.77
N THR A 186 -0.45 -20.23 -7.15
CA THR A 186 -1.09 -19.04 -7.70
C THR A 186 -0.48 -18.60 -9.03
N ALA A 187 0.84 -18.65 -9.17
CA ALA A 187 1.53 -18.32 -10.42
C ALA A 187 1.14 -19.26 -11.57
N VAL A 188 1.10 -20.56 -11.29
CA VAL A 188 0.66 -21.60 -12.25
C VAL A 188 -0.81 -21.40 -12.60
N GLY A 189 -1.67 -21.23 -11.59
CA GLY A 189 -3.11 -20.97 -11.78
C GLY A 189 -3.36 -19.70 -12.60
N TRP A 190 -2.62 -18.60 -12.30
CA TRP A 190 -2.65 -17.38 -13.09
C TRP A 190 -2.32 -17.62 -14.57
N TRP A 191 -1.24 -18.36 -14.85
CA TRP A 191 -0.81 -18.65 -16.22
C TRP A 191 -1.85 -19.44 -16.99
N ILE A 192 -2.44 -20.44 -16.37
CA ILE A 192 -3.48 -21.30 -16.98
C ILE A 192 -4.76 -20.49 -17.19
N ALA A 193 -5.26 -19.84 -16.13
CA ALA A 193 -6.55 -19.10 -16.18
C ALA A 193 -6.49 -17.97 -17.20
N THR A 194 -5.46 -17.14 -17.17
CA THR A 194 -5.31 -16.04 -18.15
C THR A 194 -5.11 -16.54 -19.56
N GLY A 195 -4.45 -17.71 -19.75
CA GLY A 195 -4.34 -18.36 -21.05
C GLY A 195 -5.68 -18.79 -21.63
N ALA A 196 -6.62 -19.19 -20.81
CA ALA A 196 -7.96 -19.61 -21.22
C ALA A 196 -8.94 -18.44 -21.36
N ILE A 197 -8.78 -17.36 -20.58
CA ILE A 197 -9.73 -16.24 -20.52
C ILE A 197 -9.40 -15.15 -21.55
N LEU A 198 -8.14 -14.69 -21.62
CA LEU A 198 -7.75 -13.55 -22.45
C LEU A 198 -8.07 -13.71 -23.95
N PRO A 199 -7.92 -14.90 -24.60
CA PRO A 199 -8.29 -15.07 -25.99
C PRO A 199 -9.79 -14.92 -26.26
N LYS A 200 -10.63 -15.05 -25.23
CA LYS A 200 -12.09 -14.94 -25.33
C LYS A 200 -12.61 -13.52 -25.09
N LEU A 201 -11.72 -12.62 -24.68
CA LEU A 201 -12.04 -11.23 -24.40
C LEU A 201 -11.69 -10.34 -25.59
N THR A 202 -12.60 -9.45 -25.96
CA THR A 202 -12.34 -8.39 -26.94
C THR A 202 -11.59 -7.27 -26.23
N ARG A 203 -10.51 -6.78 -26.81
CA ARG A 203 -9.86 -5.57 -26.31
C ARG A 203 -10.78 -4.39 -26.56
N VAL A 204 -10.95 -3.55 -25.56
CA VAL A 204 -11.62 -2.27 -25.70
C VAL A 204 -10.66 -1.33 -26.44
N ASP A 205 -11.14 -0.66 -27.49
CA ASP A 205 -10.35 0.34 -28.18
C ASP A 205 -9.92 1.43 -27.20
N ILE A 206 -8.64 1.79 -27.23
CA ILE A 206 -8.03 2.71 -26.25
C ILE A 206 -8.74 4.08 -26.26
N ALA A 207 -9.42 4.44 -27.36
CA ALA A 207 -10.25 5.63 -27.45
C ALA A 207 -11.44 5.62 -26.47
N ASP A 208 -12.03 4.45 -26.19
CA ASP A 208 -13.13 4.28 -25.22
C ASP A 208 -12.63 4.01 -23.80
N ALA A 209 -11.36 3.66 -23.63
CA ALA A 209 -10.74 3.30 -22.35
C ALA A 209 -10.11 4.48 -21.60
N ALA A 210 -9.89 5.60 -22.26
CA ALA A 210 -9.45 6.83 -21.62
C ALA A 210 -10.67 7.62 -21.13
N PRO A 211 -10.71 8.07 -19.84
CA PRO A 211 -11.46 9.28 -19.56
C PRO A 211 -10.71 10.37 -20.31
N ALA A 212 -11.25 10.80 -21.46
CA ALA A 212 -10.84 11.93 -22.26
C ALA A 212 -9.57 12.68 -21.81
N ALA A 213 -8.40 12.09 -22.05
CA ALA A 213 -7.36 12.86 -22.66
C ALA A 213 -7.67 12.73 -24.16
N ASP A 214 -8.22 13.80 -24.73
CA ASP A 214 -8.53 13.88 -26.13
C ASP A 214 -7.55 13.08 -26.96
N GLY A 215 -8.05 12.16 -27.79
CA GLY A 215 -7.30 11.31 -28.70
C GLY A 215 -6.66 12.04 -29.87
N LYS A 216 -6.05 13.13 -29.60
CA LYS A 216 -4.86 13.74 -30.14
C LYS A 216 -3.97 13.95 -28.93
N GLU A 217 -2.81 13.28 -28.86
CA GLU A 217 -1.64 13.89 -28.25
C GLU A 217 -1.41 15.22 -29.00
N ALA A 218 -2.24 16.22 -28.68
CA ALA A 218 -1.70 17.56 -28.69
C ALA A 218 -0.47 17.41 -27.80
N GLU A 219 0.73 17.68 -28.31
CA GLU A 219 1.96 17.82 -27.53
C GLU A 219 1.65 18.81 -26.43
N VAL A 220 1.02 18.31 -25.32
CA VAL A 220 0.87 19.09 -24.11
C VAL A 220 2.30 19.28 -23.65
N LYS A 221 2.84 20.45 -23.94
CA LYS A 221 4.19 20.86 -23.55
C LYS A 221 4.32 20.53 -22.08
N LYS A 222 4.96 19.40 -21.77
CA LYS A 222 5.08 18.86 -20.40
C LYS A 222 5.77 19.91 -19.56
N ALA A 223 5.08 20.53 -18.64
CA ALA A 223 5.65 21.53 -17.76
C ALA A 223 6.86 20.97 -17.01
N PRO A 224 7.92 21.76 -16.75
CA PRO A 224 9.09 21.30 -16.01
C PRO A 224 8.69 20.77 -14.64
N LEU A 225 9.05 19.50 -14.35
CA LEU A 225 8.62 18.82 -13.13
C LEU A 225 9.14 19.52 -11.87
N GLY A 226 10.38 20.01 -11.88
CA GLY A 226 10.96 20.72 -10.74
C GLY A 226 10.22 22.00 -10.37
N GLU A 227 9.80 22.79 -11.37
CA GLU A 227 8.99 23.98 -11.16
C GLU A 227 7.60 23.64 -10.57
N LEU A 228 6.98 22.59 -11.07
CA LEU A 228 5.72 22.11 -10.53
C LEU A 228 5.81 21.67 -9.07
N VAL A 229 6.86 20.92 -8.74
CA VAL A 229 7.09 20.42 -7.37
C VAL A 229 7.28 21.59 -6.38
N LEU A 230 8.04 22.60 -6.76
CA LEU A 230 8.32 23.76 -5.90
C LEU A 230 7.11 24.70 -5.81
N SER A 231 6.48 25.03 -6.93
CA SER A 231 5.40 26.01 -7.00
C SER A 231 4.08 25.52 -6.39
N SER A 232 3.81 24.21 -6.44
CA SER A 232 2.57 23.62 -5.90
C SER A 232 2.62 23.27 -4.41
N GLY A 233 3.80 23.37 -3.77
CA GLY A 233 4.00 22.91 -2.39
C GLY A 233 4.09 21.38 -2.27
N MET A 234 4.34 20.68 -3.38
CA MET A 234 4.42 19.20 -3.42
C MET A 234 5.54 18.66 -2.52
N VAL A 235 6.61 19.42 -2.28
CA VAL A 235 7.66 19.03 -1.34
C VAL A 235 7.08 18.73 0.04
N PHE A 236 6.18 19.61 0.53
CA PHE A 236 5.51 19.40 1.82
C PHE A 236 4.51 18.25 1.77
N MET A 237 3.80 18.06 0.64
CA MET A 237 2.91 16.89 0.46
C MET A 237 3.71 15.59 0.48
N CYS A 238 4.90 15.55 -0.11
CA CYS A 238 5.82 14.42 -0.04
C CYS A 238 6.24 14.11 1.40
N LEU A 239 6.57 15.14 2.19
CA LEU A 239 6.93 14.96 3.59
C LEU A 239 5.75 14.46 4.43
N VAL A 240 4.54 14.98 4.19
CA VAL A 240 3.30 14.49 4.81
C VAL A 240 3.08 13.01 4.50
N LEU A 241 3.26 12.61 3.24
CA LEU A 241 3.07 11.22 2.82
C LEU A 241 4.17 10.30 3.36
N MET A 242 5.39 10.79 3.51
CA MET A 242 6.44 10.06 4.21
C MET A 242 6.05 9.80 5.66
N MET A 243 5.59 10.82 6.40
CA MET A 243 5.09 10.64 7.78
C MET A 243 3.87 9.73 7.83
N GLN A 244 2.97 9.85 6.86
CA GLN A 244 1.79 8.99 6.75
C GLN A 244 2.18 7.52 6.53
N GLY A 245 3.14 7.24 5.65
CA GLY A 245 3.66 5.89 5.42
C GLY A 245 4.28 5.30 6.69
N MET A 246 5.08 6.09 7.42
CA MET A 246 5.66 5.70 8.71
C MET A 246 4.57 5.34 9.72
N LEU A 247 3.55 6.17 9.87
CA LEU A 247 2.53 6.03 10.91
C LEU A 247 1.48 4.98 10.58
N LYS A 248 1.23 4.67 9.31
CA LYS A 248 0.26 3.65 8.92
C LYS A 248 0.89 2.25 8.87
N GLU A 249 1.80 2.04 7.95
CA GLU A 249 2.36 0.70 7.71
C GLU A 249 3.43 0.32 8.73
N GLY A 250 4.23 1.30 9.17
CA GLY A 250 5.25 1.06 10.20
C GLY A 250 4.64 0.61 11.52
N ILE A 251 3.59 1.30 11.99
CA ILE A 251 2.84 0.89 13.19
C ILE A 251 2.23 -0.49 12.99
N THR A 252 1.53 -0.71 11.86
CA THR A 252 0.88 -1.99 11.58
C THR A 252 1.86 -3.16 11.58
N ALA A 253 3.06 -2.96 11.02
CA ALA A 253 4.08 -4.00 10.93
C ALA A 253 4.66 -4.40 12.30
N TRP A 254 4.84 -3.44 13.20
CA TRP A 254 5.42 -3.66 14.52
C TRP A 254 4.39 -3.94 15.63
N MET A 255 3.09 -3.85 15.30
CA MET A 255 2.01 -4.03 16.25
C MET A 255 2.05 -5.40 16.96
N PRO A 256 2.29 -6.55 16.28
CA PRO A 256 2.42 -7.84 16.98
C PRO A 256 3.52 -7.85 18.05
N ASN A 257 4.68 -7.24 17.75
CA ASN A 257 5.79 -7.13 18.70
C ASN A 257 5.41 -6.25 19.90
N LEU A 258 4.85 -5.07 19.64
CA LEU A 258 4.41 -4.16 20.69
C LEU A 258 3.40 -4.83 21.62
N MET A 259 2.37 -5.50 21.06
CA MET A 259 1.36 -6.16 21.87
C MET A 259 1.92 -7.36 22.65
N GLY A 260 2.76 -8.16 22.01
CA GLY A 260 3.41 -9.31 22.66
C GLY A 260 4.27 -8.89 23.83
N GLU A 261 5.10 -7.86 23.67
CA GLU A 261 6.04 -7.42 24.71
C GLU A 261 5.38 -6.56 25.81
N LYS A 262 4.46 -5.66 25.44
CA LYS A 262 3.85 -4.74 26.42
C LYS A 262 2.78 -5.40 27.28
N PHE A 263 2.06 -6.38 26.75
CA PHE A 263 0.95 -7.06 27.43
C PHE A 263 1.22 -8.53 27.71
N GLU A 264 2.44 -9.00 27.42
CA GLU A 264 2.88 -10.39 27.67
C GLU A 264 1.95 -11.46 27.06
N ILE A 265 1.28 -11.10 25.94
CA ILE A 265 0.42 -12.03 25.22
C ILE A 265 1.24 -12.89 24.26
N GLY A 266 0.80 -14.14 24.07
CA GLY A 266 1.48 -15.07 23.15
C GLY A 266 1.54 -14.54 21.71
N THR A 267 2.60 -14.89 20.98
CA THR A 267 2.87 -14.41 19.61
C THR A 267 1.67 -14.61 18.67
N THR A 268 1.02 -15.78 18.71
CA THR A 268 -0.16 -16.09 17.89
C THR A 268 -1.30 -15.12 18.16
N LEU A 269 -1.63 -14.85 19.42
CA LEU A 269 -2.71 -13.92 19.78
C LEU A 269 -2.37 -12.49 19.36
N ALA A 270 -1.10 -12.07 19.51
CA ALA A 270 -0.62 -10.78 19.06
C ALA A 270 -0.78 -10.59 17.55
N ILE A 271 -0.44 -11.60 16.74
CA ILE A 271 -0.61 -11.59 15.27
C ILE A 271 -2.09 -11.51 14.90
N VAL A 272 -2.93 -12.38 15.48
CA VAL A 272 -4.37 -12.41 15.17
C VAL A 272 -5.06 -11.11 15.54
N SER A 273 -4.74 -10.53 16.71
CA SER A 273 -5.29 -9.24 17.14
C SER A 273 -4.99 -8.13 16.14
N THR A 274 -3.78 -8.08 15.59
CA THR A 274 -3.37 -7.04 14.66
C THR A 274 -3.88 -7.25 13.23
N ALA A 275 -4.24 -8.49 12.87
CA ALA A 275 -4.74 -8.84 11.55
C ALA A 275 -6.03 -8.10 11.16
N LEU A 276 -6.82 -7.63 12.14
CA LEU A 276 -8.05 -6.88 11.90
C LEU A 276 -7.81 -5.42 11.53
N ILE A 277 -6.65 -4.83 11.86
CA ILE A 277 -6.37 -3.40 11.62
C ILE A 277 -6.53 -3.01 10.14
N PRO A 278 -6.00 -3.77 9.16
CA PRO A 278 -6.17 -3.44 7.76
C PRO A 278 -7.63 -3.39 7.29
N MET A 279 -8.55 -4.12 7.95
CA MET A 279 -9.98 -4.10 7.62
C MET A 279 -10.59 -2.72 7.91
N PHE A 280 -10.20 -2.08 9.01
CA PHE A 280 -10.64 -0.72 9.33
C PHE A 280 -10.12 0.32 8.34
N ASN A 281 -9.00 0.08 7.66
CA ASN A 281 -8.46 1.00 6.66
C ASN A 281 -9.40 1.23 5.47
N ILE A 282 -10.31 0.30 5.16
CA ILE A 282 -11.37 0.48 4.15
C ILE A 282 -12.28 1.65 4.53
N ILE A 283 -12.60 1.80 5.82
CA ILE A 283 -13.40 2.91 6.34
C ILE A 283 -12.68 4.24 6.09
N GLY A 284 -11.34 4.25 6.13
CA GLY A 284 -10.54 5.44 5.85
C GLY A 284 -10.80 6.05 4.46
N ILE A 285 -11.03 5.22 3.44
CA ILE A 285 -11.38 5.68 2.09
C ILE A 285 -12.72 6.44 2.11
N SER A 286 -13.71 5.90 2.83
CA SER A 286 -15.03 6.53 2.99
C SER A 286 -14.94 7.82 3.80
N ILE A 287 -14.10 7.85 4.85
CA ILE A 287 -13.83 9.06 5.63
C ILE A 287 -13.22 10.15 4.74
N ALA A 288 -12.25 9.81 3.88
CA ALA A 288 -11.65 10.76 2.95
C ALA A 288 -12.70 11.37 2.00
N ALA A 289 -13.58 10.54 1.43
CA ALA A 289 -14.64 10.97 0.54
C ALA A 289 -15.64 11.91 1.25
N ALA A 290 -16.08 11.55 2.45
CA ALA A 290 -17.00 12.37 3.26
C ALA A 290 -16.35 13.70 3.69
N ALA A 291 -15.13 13.65 4.21
CA ALA A 291 -14.41 14.83 4.66
C ALA A 291 -14.16 15.83 3.51
N ARG A 292 -13.79 15.33 2.32
CA ARG A 292 -13.63 16.17 1.12
C ARG A 292 -14.92 16.83 0.69
N LYS A 293 -16.06 16.14 0.77
CA LYS A 293 -17.38 16.71 0.46
C LYS A 293 -17.75 17.87 1.39
N ILE A 294 -17.34 17.80 2.66
CA ILE A 294 -17.63 18.83 3.67
C ILE A 294 -16.63 19.99 3.59
N ILE A 295 -15.34 19.69 3.43
CA ILE A 295 -14.25 20.69 3.56
C ILE A 295 -13.95 21.37 2.21
N GLY A 296 -14.19 20.68 1.08
CA GLY A 296 -14.06 21.23 -0.27
C GLY A 296 -12.62 21.33 -0.81
N ASP A 297 -11.58 21.05 0.02
CA ASP A 297 -10.17 21.07 -0.41
C ASP A 297 -9.41 19.90 0.16
N GLU A 298 -8.65 19.19 -0.70
CA GLU A 298 -8.00 17.93 -0.38
C GLU A 298 -6.84 18.10 0.62
N VAL A 299 -6.07 19.18 0.44
CA VAL A 299 -4.88 19.43 1.28
C VAL A 299 -5.31 19.93 2.65
N ARG A 300 -6.34 20.77 2.71
CA ARG A 300 -6.97 21.20 3.97
C ARG A 300 -7.61 20.02 4.70
N CYS A 301 -8.29 19.14 3.96
CA CYS A 301 -8.85 17.89 4.48
C CYS A 301 -7.75 17.04 5.11
N SER A 302 -6.63 16.84 4.40
CA SER A 302 -5.51 16.06 4.90
C SER A 302 -4.88 16.66 6.16
N PHE A 303 -4.78 17.99 6.25
CA PHE A 303 -4.31 18.67 7.47
C PHE A 303 -5.16 18.32 8.69
N LEU A 304 -6.50 18.44 8.56
CA LEU A 304 -7.43 18.14 9.65
C LEU A 304 -7.43 16.65 10.02
N LEU A 305 -7.34 15.77 9.02
CA LEU A 305 -7.21 14.33 9.24
C LEU A 305 -5.88 13.99 9.93
N PHE A 306 -4.78 14.63 9.54
CA PHE A 306 -3.49 14.39 10.19
C PHE A 306 -3.51 14.83 11.64
N LEU A 307 -4.15 15.97 11.94
CA LEU A 307 -4.37 16.44 13.30
C LEU A 307 -5.18 15.42 14.12
N ALA A 308 -6.31 14.93 13.59
CA ALA A 308 -7.15 13.94 14.25
C ALA A 308 -6.40 12.59 14.46
N GLY A 309 -5.63 12.15 13.46
CA GLY A 309 -4.81 10.94 13.57
C GLY A 309 -3.71 11.06 14.63
N THR A 310 -3.04 12.21 14.69
CA THR A 310 -2.03 12.47 15.72
C THR A 310 -2.64 12.56 17.12
N LEU A 311 -3.83 13.19 17.24
CA LEU A 311 -4.56 13.20 18.50
C LEU A 311 -4.94 11.78 18.95
N SER A 312 -5.33 10.92 18.00
CA SER A 312 -5.58 9.49 18.29
C SER A 312 -4.33 8.78 18.79
N LEU A 313 -3.12 9.10 18.29
CA LEU A 313 -1.86 8.57 18.82
C LEU A 313 -1.55 9.07 20.24
N VAL A 314 -1.89 10.32 20.56
CA VAL A 314 -1.76 10.84 21.93
C VAL A 314 -2.69 10.11 22.89
N ILE A 315 -3.95 9.91 22.50
CA ILE A 315 -4.91 9.16 23.30
C ILE A 315 -4.46 7.69 23.45
N LEU A 316 -3.93 7.09 22.36
CA LEU A 316 -3.35 5.76 22.40
C LEU A 316 -2.22 5.66 23.42
N TYR A 317 -1.29 6.61 23.44
CA TYR A 317 -0.21 6.63 24.43
C TYR A 317 -0.78 6.61 25.86
N ILE A 318 -1.76 7.48 26.16
CA ILE A 318 -2.42 7.53 27.47
C ILE A 318 -3.14 6.20 27.79
N THR A 319 -3.88 5.66 26.82
CA THR A 319 -4.67 4.43 27.01
C THR A 319 -3.83 3.15 27.01
N SER A 320 -2.59 3.20 26.54
CA SER A 320 -1.66 2.08 26.59
C SER A 320 -1.30 1.62 28.00
N PHE A 321 -1.51 2.48 29.00
CA PHE A 321 -1.37 2.15 30.41
C PHE A 321 -2.65 1.57 31.04
N ILE A 322 -3.79 1.64 30.32
CA ILE A 322 -5.09 1.14 30.80
C ILE A 322 -5.26 -0.34 30.39
N GLY A 323 -4.86 -0.72 29.19
CA GLY A 323 -4.95 -2.09 28.71
C GLY A 323 -4.93 -2.27 27.20
N LEU A 324 -4.96 -3.53 26.79
CA LEU A 324 -4.84 -3.96 25.38
C LEU A 324 -5.99 -3.42 24.50
N VAL A 325 -7.24 -3.51 24.97
CA VAL A 325 -8.41 -3.18 24.16
C VAL A 325 -8.48 -1.68 23.79
N PRO A 326 -8.35 -0.74 24.74
CA PRO A 326 -8.30 0.69 24.43
C PRO A 326 -7.15 1.02 23.48
N MET A 327 -5.98 0.46 23.72
CA MET A 327 -4.82 0.65 22.86
C MET A 327 -5.11 0.19 21.42
N PHE A 328 -5.68 -1.01 21.23
CA PHE A 328 -6.04 -1.53 19.91
C PHE A 328 -7.05 -0.63 19.17
N ILE A 329 -8.06 -0.11 19.87
CA ILE A 329 -9.07 0.78 19.30
C ILE A 329 -8.41 2.04 18.74
N PHE A 330 -7.57 2.72 19.53
CA PHE A 330 -6.94 3.96 19.09
C PHE A 330 -5.87 3.76 18.02
N PHE A 331 -5.21 2.60 18.00
CA PHE A 331 -4.37 2.20 16.88
C PHE A 331 -5.17 2.07 15.58
N SER A 332 -6.29 1.36 15.63
CA SER A 332 -7.15 1.17 14.48
C SER A 332 -7.68 2.50 13.95
N ILE A 333 -8.06 3.42 14.84
CA ILE A 333 -8.50 4.77 14.47
C ILE A 333 -7.36 5.55 13.81
N ALA A 334 -6.17 5.56 14.41
CA ALA A 334 -5.02 6.30 13.88
C ALA A 334 -4.63 5.81 12.46
N THR A 335 -4.50 4.50 12.26
CA THR A 335 -4.14 3.93 10.96
C THR A 335 -5.24 4.12 9.91
N THR A 336 -6.51 4.06 10.30
CA THR A 336 -7.66 4.35 9.45
C THR A 336 -7.66 5.81 8.97
N ILE A 337 -7.38 6.75 9.85
CA ILE A 337 -7.27 8.17 9.51
C ILE A 337 -6.05 8.41 8.59
N MET A 338 -4.92 7.75 8.85
CA MET A 338 -3.75 7.83 7.95
C MET A 338 -4.06 7.26 6.56
N MET A 339 -4.93 6.26 6.43
CA MET A 339 -5.42 5.80 5.12
C MET A 339 -6.28 6.87 4.43
N ALA A 340 -7.09 7.61 5.17
CA ALA A 340 -7.86 8.73 4.61
C ALA A 340 -6.94 9.82 4.07
N VAL A 341 -5.86 10.18 4.77
CA VAL A 341 -4.83 11.11 4.30
C VAL A 341 -4.20 10.63 2.99
N ASN A 342 -3.81 9.35 2.92
CA ASN A 342 -3.25 8.75 1.70
C ASN A 342 -4.22 8.91 0.52
N THR A 343 -5.49 8.63 0.73
CA THR A 343 -6.53 8.73 -0.30
C THR A 343 -6.68 10.17 -0.82
N CYS A 344 -6.62 11.18 0.06
CA CYS A 344 -6.70 12.58 -0.34
C CYS A 344 -5.51 12.99 -1.23
N TYR A 345 -4.29 12.62 -0.86
CA TYR A 345 -3.12 13.02 -1.62
C TYR A 345 -2.87 12.14 -2.85
N VAL A 346 -2.73 10.84 -2.68
CA VAL A 346 -2.34 9.93 -3.77
C VAL A 346 -3.50 9.67 -4.73
N GLY A 347 -4.72 9.64 -4.22
CA GLY A 347 -5.91 9.37 -5.03
C GLY A 347 -6.43 10.58 -5.80
N VAL A 348 -6.19 11.81 -5.34
CA VAL A 348 -6.89 13.00 -5.88
C VAL A 348 -5.95 14.06 -6.42
N VAL A 349 -4.89 14.43 -5.68
CA VAL A 349 -3.99 15.51 -6.08
C VAL A 349 -3.39 15.33 -7.49
N PRO A 350 -3.00 14.12 -7.94
CA PRO A 350 -2.49 13.93 -9.31
C PRO A 350 -3.44 14.40 -10.41
N GLY A 351 -4.76 14.34 -10.16
CA GLY A 351 -5.78 14.78 -11.12
C GLY A 351 -5.67 16.26 -11.52
N TYR A 352 -5.24 17.13 -10.61
CA TYR A 352 -5.05 18.56 -10.91
C TYR A 352 -3.91 18.83 -11.91
N PHE A 353 -2.99 17.89 -12.04
CA PHE A 353 -1.85 17.99 -12.97
C PHE A 353 -2.10 17.31 -14.33
N ALA A 354 -3.31 16.78 -14.55
CA ALA A 354 -3.66 16.10 -15.82
C ALA A 354 -3.56 17.06 -17.00
N LYS A 355 -4.09 18.31 -16.89
CA LYS A 355 -3.99 19.34 -17.94
C LYS A 355 -2.54 19.75 -18.27
N LYS A 356 -1.58 19.48 -17.39
CA LYS A 356 -0.14 19.74 -17.59
C LYS A 356 0.63 18.50 -18.07
N GLY A 357 -0.06 17.40 -18.39
CA GLY A 357 0.54 16.14 -18.83
C GLY A 357 1.43 15.45 -17.78
N ARG A 358 1.21 15.72 -16.46
CA ARG A 358 2.09 15.28 -15.37
C ARG A 358 1.40 14.46 -14.29
N SER A 359 0.15 14.06 -14.47
CA SER A 359 -0.63 13.30 -13.48
C SER A 359 0.10 12.03 -13.03
N SER A 360 0.62 11.22 -13.96
CA SER A 360 1.35 9.99 -13.65
C SER A 360 2.66 10.27 -12.92
N SER A 361 3.41 11.30 -13.33
CA SER A 361 4.66 11.68 -12.66
C SER A 361 4.43 12.11 -11.22
N VAL A 362 3.38 12.92 -11.00
CA VAL A 362 2.99 13.37 -9.65
C VAL A 362 2.55 12.20 -8.78
N SER A 363 1.69 11.32 -9.30
CA SER A 363 1.27 10.11 -8.58
C SER A 363 2.46 9.23 -8.19
N GLY A 364 3.41 9.03 -9.11
CA GLY A 364 4.62 8.25 -8.86
C GLY A 364 5.50 8.86 -7.76
N ILE A 365 5.71 10.18 -7.77
CA ILE A 365 6.48 10.88 -6.73
C ILE A 365 5.80 10.72 -5.37
N LEU A 366 4.51 11.00 -5.29
CA LEU A 366 3.76 10.91 -4.04
C LEU A 366 3.83 9.49 -3.46
N ASN A 367 3.61 8.45 -4.29
CA ASN A 367 3.75 7.05 -3.88
C ASN A 367 5.17 6.67 -3.45
N ALA A 368 6.19 7.19 -4.11
CA ALA A 368 7.58 6.93 -3.73
C ALA A 368 7.88 7.43 -2.31
N PHE A 369 7.37 8.60 -1.92
CA PHE A 369 7.54 9.12 -0.57
C PHE A 369 6.73 8.35 0.49
N VAL A 370 5.55 7.81 0.15
CA VAL A 370 4.85 6.86 1.03
C VAL A 370 5.74 5.65 1.30
N ASN A 371 6.29 5.02 0.25
CA ASN A 371 7.15 3.84 0.40
C ASN A 371 8.45 4.13 1.14
N LEU A 372 9.04 5.32 0.93
CA LEU A 372 10.21 5.78 1.68
C LEU A 372 9.89 5.92 3.18
N GLY A 373 8.71 6.44 3.51
CA GLY A 373 8.22 6.50 4.89
C GLY A 373 8.06 5.12 5.50
N ILE A 374 7.45 4.17 4.78
CA ILE A 374 7.31 2.78 5.23
C ILE A 374 8.69 2.15 5.46
N ALA A 375 9.60 2.28 4.50
CA ALA A 375 10.94 1.75 4.59
C ALA A 375 11.70 2.30 5.80
N THR A 376 11.65 3.63 5.99
CA THR A 376 12.26 4.29 7.15
C THR A 376 11.68 3.78 8.46
N SER A 377 10.35 3.60 8.54
CA SER A 377 9.68 3.15 9.74
C SER A 377 10.02 1.70 10.10
N MET A 378 10.21 0.82 9.12
CA MET A 378 10.58 -0.58 9.38
C MET A 378 11.86 -0.68 10.21
N PHE A 379 12.90 0.07 9.87
CA PHE A 379 14.13 0.13 10.64
C PHE A 379 14.02 1.01 11.89
N ALA A 380 13.56 2.26 11.73
CA ALA A 380 13.60 3.24 12.79
C ALA A 380 12.72 2.83 14.00
N THR A 381 11.53 2.30 13.77
CA THR A 381 10.66 1.82 14.85
C THR A 381 11.30 0.66 15.61
N GLY A 382 11.89 -0.31 14.88
CA GLY A 382 12.60 -1.43 15.50
C GLY A 382 13.77 -0.99 16.35
N ALA A 383 14.69 -0.22 15.79
CA ALA A 383 15.87 0.30 16.47
C ALA A 383 15.51 1.19 17.67
N PHE A 384 14.50 2.07 17.51
CA PHE A 384 14.06 2.97 18.58
C PHE A 384 13.39 2.22 19.72
N SER A 385 12.54 1.23 19.42
CA SER A 385 11.88 0.40 20.44
C SER A 385 12.87 -0.47 21.21
N GLU A 386 13.95 -0.91 20.56
CA GLU A 386 15.02 -1.66 21.21
C GLU A 386 15.84 -0.78 22.16
N ALA A 387 16.18 0.44 21.74
CA ALA A 387 17.02 1.35 22.51
C ALA A 387 16.27 2.03 23.68
N PHE A 388 15.00 2.40 23.47
CA PHE A 388 14.24 3.27 24.37
C PHE A 388 12.92 2.67 24.87
N GLY A 389 12.56 1.48 24.39
CA GLY A 389 11.28 0.82 24.73
C GLY A 389 10.08 1.36 23.97
N TRP A 390 8.92 0.70 24.17
CA TRP A 390 7.72 0.99 23.40
C TRP A 390 7.05 2.32 23.77
N ASP A 391 7.16 2.76 25.02
CA ASP A 391 6.54 4.03 25.45
C ASP A 391 7.21 5.23 24.75
N MET A 392 8.53 5.22 24.66
CA MET A 392 9.26 6.25 23.91
C MET A 392 9.05 6.13 22.40
N THR A 393 8.84 4.91 21.91
CA THR A 393 8.49 4.69 20.48
C THR A 393 7.13 5.29 20.15
N MET A 394 6.15 5.21 21.01
CA MET A 394 4.85 5.88 20.82
C MET A 394 5.00 7.41 20.80
N ILE A 395 5.87 7.98 21.66
CA ILE A 395 6.20 9.41 21.62
C ILE A 395 6.89 9.77 20.30
N PHE A 396 7.81 8.95 19.81
CA PHE A 396 8.43 9.12 18.48
C PHE A 396 7.37 9.17 17.37
N TRP A 397 6.36 8.29 17.39
CA TRP A 397 5.26 8.34 16.42
C TRP A 397 4.42 9.62 16.56
N ILE A 398 4.17 10.11 17.77
CA ILE A 398 3.49 11.39 18.00
C ILE A 398 4.31 12.55 17.41
N CYS A 399 5.64 12.55 17.57
CA CYS A 399 6.52 13.54 16.97
C CYS A 399 6.46 13.49 15.43
N CYS A 400 6.46 12.30 14.82
CA CYS A 400 6.23 12.14 13.37
C CYS A 400 4.87 12.72 12.95
N GLY A 401 3.83 12.51 13.78
CA GLY A 401 2.52 13.14 13.61
C GLY A 401 2.60 14.68 13.62
N GLY A 402 3.34 15.25 14.56
CA GLY A 402 3.60 16.68 14.65
C GLY A 402 4.28 17.24 13.39
N ILE A 403 5.31 16.55 12.87
CA ILE A 403 5.97 16.91 11.61
C ILE A 403 4.98 16.89 10.46
N GLY A 404 4.11 15.88 10.39
CA GLY A 404 3.06 15.78 9.37
C GLY A 404 2.06 16.93 9.44
N ILE A 405 1.60 17.33 10.63
CA ILE A 405 0.72 18.46 10.84
C ILE A 405 1.38 19.76 10.37
N PHE A 406 2.61 20.01 10.81
CA PHE A 406 3.37 21.21 10.43
C PHE A 406 3.57 21.31 8.92
N SER A 407 3.98 20.19 8.30
CA SER A 407 4.18 20.11 6.86
C SER A 407 2.86 20.28 6.08
N SER A 408 1.76 19.71 6.57
CA SER A 408 0.43 19.90 5.95
C SER A 408 -0.03 21.35 6.03
N CYS A 409 0.23 22.05 7.13
CA CYS A 409 -0.12 23.44 7.31
C CYS A 409 0.60 24.34 6.30
N ILE A 410 1.91 24.18 6.17
CA ILE A 410 2.70 24.94 5.18
C ILE A 410 2.28 24.57 3.75
N GLY A 411 2.16 23.27 3.48
CA GLY A 411 1.76 22.74 2.17
C GLY A 411 0.41 23.32 1.73
N TYR A 412 -0.56 23.43 2.64
CA TYR A 412 -1.86 24.00 2.37
C TYR A 412 -1.78 25.48 1.96
N GLN A 413 -0.97 26.29 2.65
CA GLN A 413 -0.82 27.73 2.32
C GLN A 413 -0.27 27.93 0.90
N ILE A 414 0.69 27.10 0.49
CA ILE A 414 1.29 27.16 -0.86
C ILE A 414 0.28 26.61 -1.89
N TRP A 415 -0.35 25.47 -1.59
CA TRP A 415 -1.33 24.83 -2.45
C TRP A 415 -2.52 25.73 -2.77
N LYS A 416 -3.06 26.42 -1.77
CA LYS A 416 -4.16 27.35 -1.95
C LYS A 416 -3.85 28.44 -2.97
N LYS A 417 -2.64 29.02 -2.89
CA LYS A 417 -2.17 30.03 -3.86
C LYS A 417 -1.99 29.44 -5.26
N TYR A 418 -1.50 28.21 -5.34
CA TYR A 418 -1.28 27.51 -6.59
C TYR A 418 -2.61 27.14 -7.28
N LYS A 419 -3.58 26.64 -6.52
CA LYS A 419 -4.91 26.26 -7.01
C LYS A 419 -5.67 27.45 -7.60
N LEU A 420 -5.62 28.61 -6.95
CA LEU A 420 -6.20 29.86 -7.49
C LEU A 420 -5.60 30.25 -8.84
N LYS A 421 -4.29 29.98 -9.07
CA LYS A 421 -3.65 30.21 -10.38
C LYS A 421 -4.00 29.14 -11.43
N LEU A 422 -4.52 27.99 -11.05
CA LEU A 422 -4.98 26.96 -11.98
C LEU A 422 -6.43 27.21 -12.44
N GLU A 423 -7.21 27.87 -11.61
CA GLU A 423 -8.62 28.18 -11.85
C GLU A 423 -8.82 29.55 -12.58
N ALA A 424 -7.81 30.45 -12.48
CA ALA A 424 -7.74 31.70 -13.24
C ALA A 424 -7.16 31.48 -14.65
#